data_314056d9634fe32695a068b619b6ad48
#
_entry.id   314056d9634fe32695a068b619b6ad48
#
_cell.length_a   1.000
_cell.length_b   1.000
_cell.length_c   1.000
_cell.angle_alpha   90.00
_cell.angle_beta   90.00
_cell.angle_gamma   90.00
#
_symmetry.space_group_name_H-M   'P 1'
#
loop_
_entity.id
_entity.type
_entity.pdbx_description
1 polymer ?
#
loop_
_entity_poly.entity_id
_entity_poly.type
_entity_poly.pdbx_seq_one_letter_code
_entity_poly.pdbx_strand_id
1 'polypeptide(L)'
;MALSLRVQAQKAATHELAITPATAAWGYYDAAAPPVLRIKSGETVRVHTLITSTPARLEGAGLPAAQVEPNLRDIVEHVTNKGPGGHILTGPIFVEGAEPGDVLEVRIQAVELAIPYAYNAFGAKSGFIPEDFGYAKMRIIPLDKKKMVAHFLPGVEVPLRPFFGSMGVAPPAASGRVNSAPPGIHGGNLDNKELVAGSTLYLPVHAAGALFFVGDGHAGQGNGEVDITGLETSLTGTLQFIVRKDMHLTLPRAETPTAYISMGLNEDLTLAAKDAVREMIAFLATEKHLSRDDAYMLCSVAGDLDVTQVVDGTRGAHMILAKSLFGKAKKQKGN
;
A
#
# COMPACT_ATOMS: atom_id res chain seq x y z
N MET A 1 -26.40 -46.75 2.68
CA MET A 1 -26.77 -45.35 2.40
C MET A 1 -25.73 -44.45 3.08
N ALA A 2 -24.78 -43.89 2.34
CA ALA A 2 -23.80 -42.95 2.87
C ALA A 2 -24.35 -41.53 2.70
N LEU A 3 -24.67 -40.85 3.81
CA LEU A 3 -25.01 -39.44 3.81
C LEU A 3 -23.71 -38.63 3.52
N SER A 4 -23.61 -38.07 2.34
CA SER A 4 -22.59 -37.04 2.04
C SER A 4 -23.03 -35.73 2.68
N LEU A 5 -22.43 -35.35 3.79
CA LEU A 5 -22.51 -34.01 4.34
C LEU A 5 -21.83 -33.05 3.35
N ARG A 6 -22.62 -32.31 2.59
CA ARG A 6 -22.12 -31.13 1.87
C ARG A 6 -21.85 -30.04 2.91
N VAL A 7 -20.60 -29.87 3.27
CA VAL A 7 -20.16 -28.66 3.98
C VAL A 7 -20.36 -27.49 2.99
N GLN A 8 -21.42 -26.73 3.19
CA GLN A 8 -21.58 -25.43 2.52
C GLN A 8 -20.46 -24.50 3.05
N ALA A 9 -19.53 -24.14 2.19
CA ALA A 9 -18.54 -23.13 2.52
C ALA A 9 -19.29 -21.85 2.92
N GLN A 10 -19.24 -21.51 4.20
CA GLN A 10 -19.83 -20.30 4.74
C GLN A 10 -19.12 -19.11 4.04
N LYS A 11 -19.88 -18.25 3.37
CA LYS A 11 -19.32 -17.04 2.73
C LYS A 11 -18.62 -16.22 3.81
N ALA A 12 -17.33 -15.92 3.60
CA ALA A 12 -16.56 -15.13 4.55
C ALA A 12 -17.25 -13.78 4.82
N ALA A 13 -17.24 -13.34 6.08
CA ALA A 13 -17.88 -12.09 6.47
C ALA A 13 -17.20 -10.89 5.82
N THR A 14 -17.99 -9.85 5.56
CA THR A 14 -17.50 -8.55 5.13
C THR A 14 -17.82 -7.53 6.23
N HIS A 15 -16.79 -6.83 6.68
CA HIS A 15 -16.89 -5.79 7.69
C HIS A 15 -16.79 -4.41 7.04
N GLU A 16 -17.35 -3.39 7.67
CA GLU A 16 -17.21 -1.99 7.28
C GLU A 16 -16.36 -1.29 8.34
N LEU A 17 -15.31 -0.57 7.92
CA LEU A 17 -14.46 0.20 8.82
C LEU A 17 -14.40 1.66 8.34
N ALA A 18 -15.18 2.52 9.01
CA ALA A 18 -15.15 3.95 8.78
C ALA A 18 -13.92 4.59 9.43
N ILE A 19 -13.41 5.66 8.80
CA ILE A 19 -12.40 6.53 9.39
C ILE A 19 -13.08 7.56 10.30
N THR A 20 -12.71 7.54 11.58
CA THR A 20 -13.21 8.43 12.63
C THR A 20 -12.05 8.78 13.57
N PRO A 21 -12.17 9.72 14.50
CA PRO A 21 -11.12 9.96 15.50
C PRO A 21 -10.73 8.72 16.32
N ALA A 22 -11.64 7.78 16.52
CA ALA A 22 -11.40 6.54 17.26
C ALA A 22 -10.71 5.45 16.43
N THR A 23 -10.77 5.51 15.10
CA THR A 23 -10.21 4.52 14.18
C THR A 23 -9.02 5.05 13.38
N ALA A 24 -8.65 6.31 13.61
CA ALA A 24 -7.52 6.97 12.96
C ALA A 24 -6.23 6.75 13.74
N ALA A 25 -5.19 6.30 13.04
CA ALA A 25 -3.81 6.29 13.52
C ALA A 25 -3.04 7.37 12.73
N TRP A 26 -2.82 8.54 13.35
CA TRP A 26 -2.20 9.65 12.66
C TRP A 26 -0.68 9.63 12.83
N GLY A 27 0.04 9.35 11.74
CA GLY A 27 1.48 9.54 11.65
C GLY A 27 2.32 8.38 12.18
N TYR A 28 1.73 7.19 12.42
CA TYR A 28 2.50 6.09 13.01
C TYR A 28 1.99 4.69 12.63
N TYR A 29 2.91 3.72 12.80
CA TYR A 29 2.65 2.30 13.00
C TYR A 29 3.15 1.91 14.39
N ASP A 30 2.39 1.08 15.15
CA ASP A 30 2.72 0.77 16.54
C ASP A 30 2.14 -0.59 16.95
N ALA A 31 2.99 -1.49 17.43
CA ALA A 31 2.56 -2.81 17.93
C ALA A 31 1.77 -2.72 19.25
N ALA A 32 1.86 -1.60 19.97
CA ALA A 32 1.08 -1.36 21.19
C ALA A 32 -0.28 -0.67 20.92
N ALA A 33 -0.59 -0.32 19.67
CA ALA A 33 -1.86 0.31 19.32
C ALA A 33 -3.04 -0.66 19.53
N PRO A 34 -4.10 -0.27 20.25
CA PRO A 34 -5.26 -1.12 20.44
C PRO A 34 -5.98 -1.33 19.10
N PRO A 35 -6.39 -2.57 18.76
CA PRO A 35 -7.11 -2.81 17.51
C PRO A 35 -8.49 -2.18 17.52
N VAL A 36 -8.84 -1.54 16.39
CA VAL A 36 -10.16 -0.93 16.18
C VAL A 36 -11.16 -1.89 15.53
N LEU A 37 -10.67 -2.95 14.93
CA LEU A 37 -11.46 -4.04 14.35
C LEU A 37 -10.71 -5.36 14.53
N ARG A 38 -11.46 -6.43 14.80
CA ARG A 38 -10.95 -7.81 14.82
C ARG A 38 -11.66 -8.65 13.78
N ILE A 39 -10.90 -9.38 12.98
CA ILE A 39 -11.41 -10.23 11.92
C ILE A 39 -10.71 -11.60 11.93
N LYS A 40 -11.33 -12.57 11.27
CA LYS A 40 -10.71 -13.88 11.03
C LYS A 40 -9.99 -13.91 9.69
N SER A 41 -8.99 -14.79 9.59
CA SER A 41 -8.35 -15.08 8.29
C SER A 41 -9.38 -15.50 7.26
N GLY A 42 -9.32 -14.92 6.05
CA GLY A 42 -10.27 -15.11 4.96
C GLY A 42 -11.37 -14.05 4.89
N GLU A 43 -11.58 -13.25 5.93
CA GLU A 43 -12.60 -12.20 5.94
C GLU A 43 -12.17 -10.95 5.16
N THR A 44 -13.16 -10.16 4.78
CA THR A 44 -13.01 -8.96 3.95
C THR A 44 -13.40 -7.73 4.77
N VAL A 45 -12.66 -6.63 4.58
CA VAL A 45 -13.00 -5.33 5.16
C VAL A 45 -13.18 -4.32 4.05
N ARG A 46 -14.30 -3.59 4.08
CA ARG A 46 -14.46 -2.37 3.32
C ARG A 46 -14.01 -1.23 4.20
N VAL A 47 -12.85 -0.67 3.88
CA VAL A 47 -12.17 0.35 4.68
C VAL A 47 -12.23 1.71 3.99
N HIS A 48 -12.53 2.75 4.77
CA HIS A 48 -12.52 4.14 4.33
C HIS A 48 -11.27 4.83 4.83
N THR A 49 -10.62 5.60 3.95
CA THR A 49 -9.46 6.43 4.28
C THR A 49 -9.70 7.87 3.93
N LEU A 50 -8.95 8.78 4.53
CA LEU A 50 -9.00 10.20 4.24
C LEU A 50 -7.74 10.68 3.54
N ILE A 51 -7.91 11.71 2.75
CA ILE A 51 -6.83 12.49 2.18
C ILE A 51 -5.87 12.99 3.27
N THR A 52 -4.58 12.75 3.10
CA THR A 52 -3.54 13.21 4.05
C THR A 52 -3.35 14.71 3.93
N SER A 53 -4.15 15.49 4.65
CA SER A 53 -4.11 16.96 4.63
C SER A 53 -4.76 17.54 5.87
N THR A 54 -4.95 18.88 5.85
CA THR A 54 -5.81 19.59 6.81
C THR A 54 -6.82 20.48 6.07
N PRO A 55 -7.99 20.79 6.66
CA PRO A 55 -8.94 21.71 6.06
C PRO A 55 -8.30 23.04 5.60
N ALA A 56 -7.48 23.63 6.47
CA ALA A 56 -6.80 24.90 6.19
C ALA A 56 -5.85 24.83 4.97
N ARG A 57 -5.13 23.70 4.80
CA ARG A 57 -4.26 23.52 3.62
C ARG A 57 -5.06 23.39 2.33
N LEU A 58 -6.15 22.61 2.35
CA LEU A 58 -7.02 22.41 1.18
C LEU A 58 -7.72 23.72 0.79
N GLU A 59 -8.29 24.43 1.78
CA GLU A 59 -8.94 25.73 1.57
C GLU A 59 -7.95 26.79 1.08
N GLY A 60 -6.75 26.84 1.66
CA GLY A 60 -5.66 27.71 1.23
C GLY A 60 -5.19 27.45 -0.20
N ALA A 61 -5.35 26.21 -0.68
CA ALA A 61 -5.09 25.83 -2.08
C ALA A 61 -6.28 26.10 -3.03
N GLY A 62 -7.37 26.65 -2.52
CA GLY A 62 -8.55 27.06 -3.31
C GLY A 62 -9.71 26.07 -3.30
N LEU A 63 -9.68 25.01 -2.49
CA LEU A 63 -10.83 24.12 -2.33
C LEU A 63 -11.93 24.85 -1.55
N PRO A 64 -13.19 24.93 -2.06
CA PRO A 64 -14.29 25.50 -1.29
C PRO A 64 -14.50 24.78 0.05
N ALA A 65 -14.68 25.50 1.15
CA ALA A 65 -14.82 24.95 2.49
C ALA A 65 -15.93 23.88 2.60
N ALA A 66 -17.01 24.02 1.83
CA ALA A 66 -18.10 23.06 1.76
C ALA A 66 -17.74 21.73 1.07
N GLN A 67 -16.63 21.67 0.35
CA GLN A 67 -16.13 20.45 -0.31
C GLN A 67 -15.11 19.69 0.53
N VAL A 68 -14.60 20.30 1.61
CA VAL A 68 -13.74 19.61 2.57
C VAL A 68 -14.56 18.57 3.32
N GLU A 69 -14.09 17.33 3.36
CA GLU A 69 -14.78 16.23 4.02
C GLU A 69 -15.02 16.52 5.51
N PRO A 70 -16.26 16.36 6.01
CA PRO A 70 -16.56 16.58 7.43
C PRO A 70 -15.70 15.73 8.37
N ASN A 71 -15.42 14.49 8.00
CA ASN A 71 -14.57 13.58 8.76
C ASN A 71 -13.13 14.09 8.90
N LEU A 72 -12.60 14.77 7.87
CA LEU A 72 -11.27 15.37 7.95
C LEU A 72 -11.23 16.48 8.99
N ARG A 73 -12.28 17.32 9.09
CA ARG A 73 -12.39 18.35 10.13
C ARG A 73 -12.43 17.73 11.51
N ASP A 74 -13.28 16.71 11.70
CA ASP A 74 -13.45 15.98 12.96
C ASP A 74 -12.12 15.34 13.42
N ILE A 75 -11.41 14.69 12.52
CA ILE A 75 -10.10 14.06 12.83
C ILE A 75 -9.04 15.10 13.18
N VAL A 76 -8.95 16.19 12.42
CA VAL A 76 -7.97 17.25 12.69
C VAL A 76 -8.20 17.91 14.04
N GLU A 77 -9.46 18.06 14.46
CA GLU A 77 -9.86 18.66 15.72
C GLU A 77 -9.66 17.72 16.92
N HIS A 78 -10.02 16.43 16.77
CA HIS A 78 -10.13 15.54 17.93
C HIS A 78 -8.99 14.51 18.06
N VAL A 79 -8.23 14.21 17.00
CA VAL A 79 -7.09 13.29 17.12
C VAL A 79 -5.90 14.02 17.71
N THR A 80 -5.64 13.77 18.99
CA THR A 80 -4.50 14.35 19.74
C THR A 80 -3.31 13.42 19.85
N ASN A 81 -3.53 12.09 19.78
CA ASN A 81 -2.48 11.07 19.85
C ASN A 81 -1.85 10.87 18.46
N LYS A 82 -0.92 11.75 18.10
CA LYS A 82 -0.23 11.72 16.81
C LYS A 82 1.18 11.13 16.97
N GLY A 83 1.62 10.43 15.92
CA GLY A 83 2.99 9.99 15.77
C GLY A 83 3.87 11.03 15.07
N PRO A 84 5.11 10.66 14.74
CA PRO A 84 6.08 11.57 14.12
C PRO A 84 5.83 11.82 12.63
N GLY A 85 4.98 11.01 11.96
CA GLY A 85 4.68 11.13 10.54
C GLY A 85 3.49 12.02 10.21
N GLY A 86 3.16 12.12 8.92
CA GLY A 86 2.08 12.97 8.43
C GLY A 86 0.78 12.23 8.09
N HIS A 87 0.84 10.95 7.76
CA HIS A 87 -0.28 10.21 7.16
C HIS A 87 -1.43 9.96 8.14
N ILE A 88 -2.65 10.12 7.65
CA ILE A 88 -3.87 9.74 8.38
C ILE A 88 -4.23 8.32 7.96
N LEU A 89 -3.92 7.35 8.81
CA LEU A 89 -4.17 5.94 8.55
C LEU A 89 -5.45 5.47 9.25
N THR A 90 -6.14 4.50 8.66
CA THR A 90 -7.26 3.78 9.27
C THR A 90 -6.75 2.46 9.83
N GLY A 91 -7.03 2.16 11.09
CA GLY A 91 -6.58 0.93 11.75
C GLY A 91 -6.17 1.15 13.21
N PRO A 92 -5.57 0.11 13.86
CA PRO A 92 -5.18 -1.16 13.26
C PRO A 92 -6.30 -2.21 13.22
N ILE A 93 -6.26 -3.02 12.17
CA ILE A 93 -7.09 -4.22 12.03
C ILE A 93 -6.32 -5.41 12.58
N PHE A 94 -6.89 -6.10 13.56
CA PHE A 94 -6.34 -7.34 14.13
C PHE A 94 -6.86 -8.55 13.36
N VAL A 95 -5.97 -9.37 12.80
CA VAL A 95 -6.32 -10.60 12.10
C VAL A 95 -6.06 -11.79 13.02
N GLU A 96 -7.11 -12.48 13.43
CA GLU A 96 -7.02 -13.63 14.35
C GLU A 96 -6.10 -14.71 13.81
N GLY A 97 -5.23 -15.24 14.67
CA GLY A 97 -4.28 -16.30 14.35
C GLY A 97 -3.02 -15.86 13.62
N ALA A 98 -2.86 -14.59 13.29
CA ALA A 98 -1.59 -14.06 12.76
C ALA A 98 -0.57 -13.92 13.89
N GLU A 99 0.62 -14.50 13.71
CA GLU A 99 1.71 -14.51 14.67
C GLU A 99 3.02 -14.01 14.02
N PRO A 100 3.97 -13.50 14.79
CA PRO A 100 5.27 -13.12 14.26
C PRO A 100 5.93 -14.26 13.49
N GLY A 101 6.41 -13.97 12.28
CA GLY A 101 6.99 -14.96 11.35
C GLY A 101 6.01 -15.48 10.28
N ASP A 102 4.70 -15.27 10.46
CA ASP A 102 3.71 -15.50 9.40
C ASP A 102 3.81 -14.42 8.31
N VAL A 103 3.04 -14.58 7.25
CA VAL A 103 2.82 -13.55 6.23
C VAL A 103 1.35 -13.19 6.20
N LEU A 104 1.03 -11.90 6.17
CA LEU A 104 -0.31 -11.41 5.91
C LEU A 104 -0.48 -11.18 4.41
N GLU A 105 -1.34 -11.97 3.78
CA GLU A 105 -1.76 -11.80 2.38
C GLU A 105 -2.97 -10.85 2.36
N VAL A 106 -2.81 -9.70 1.71
CA VAL A 106 -3.85 -8.68 1.53
C VAL A 106 -4.26 -8.65 0.07
N ARG A 107 -5.44 -9.19 -0.24
CA ARG A 107 -6.01 -9.13 -1.60
C ARG A 107 -6.78 -7.85 -1.78
N ILE A 108 -6.35 -7.01 -2.68
CA ILE A 108 -6.97 -5.73 -3.02
C ILE A 108 -8.07 -5.99 -4.03
N GLN A 109 -9.32 -6.18 -3.57
CA GLN A 109 -10.45 -6.55 -4.42
C GLN A 109 -11.02 -5.36 -5.17
N ALA A 110 -11.08 -4.18 -4.51
CA ALA A 110 -11.52 -2.93 -5.11
C ALA A 110 -10.84 -1.74 -4.45
N VAL A 111 -10.64 -0.68 -5.23
CA VAL A 111 -10.20 0.64 -4.75
C VAL A 111 -11.03 1.70 -5.47
N GLU A 112 -11.79 2.48 -4.70
CA GLU A 112 -12.78 3.44 -5.21
C GLU A 112 -12.42 4.85 -4.74
N LEU A 113 -12.50 5.82 -5.64
CA LEU A 113 -12.35 7.24 -5.30
C LEU A 113 -13.52 7.70 -4.43
N ALA A 114 -13.25 8.13 -3.20
CA ALA A 114 -14.29 8.60 -2.29
C ALA A 114 -14.77 10.03 -2.66
N ILE A 115 -13.83 10.92 -3.00
CA ILE A 115 -14.07 12.33 -3.31
C ILE A 115 -13.79 12.65 -4.80
N PRO A 116 -14.31 13.79 -5.32
CA PRO A 116 -14.15 14.18 -6.73
C PRO A 116 -12.91 15.04 -6.99
N TYR A 117 -11.96 15.10 -6.08
CA TYR A 117 -10.72 15.87 -6.22
C TYR A 117 -9.54 15.13 -5.63
N ALA A 118 -8.36 15.52 -6.06
CA ALA A 118 -7.09 15.21 -5.42
C ALA A 118 -6.30 16.49 -5.23
N TYR A 119 -5.18 16.41 -4.51
CA TYR A 119 -4.14 17.43 -4.62
C TYR A 119 -2.82 16.79 -5.01
N ASN A 120 -1.91 17.64 -5.54
CA ASN A 120 -0.49 17.37 -5.63
C ASN A 120 0.24 18.59 -5.05
N ALA A 121 1.31 18.36 -4.29
CA ALA A 121 2.00 19.43 -3.59
C ALA A 121 3.46 19.09 -3.33
N PHE A 122 4.32 20.11 -3.36
CA PHE A 122 5.69 20.05 -2.87
C PHE A 122 5.97 21.20 -1.90
N GLY A 123 6.95 21.01 -1.03
CA GLY A 123 7.44 22.02 -0.10
C GLY A 123 8.83 22.54 -0.50
N ALA A 124 9.23 23.66 0.08
CA ALA A 124 10.52 24.32 -0.23
C ALA A 124 11.78 23.46 0.05
N LYS A 125 11.64 22.33 0.76
CA LYS A 125 12.75 21.43 1.13
C LYS A 125 12.37 19.96 0.95
N SER A 126 11.34 19.69 0.14
CA SER A 126 10.85 18.35 -0.13
C SER A 126 10.90 18.02 -1.61
N GLY A 127 10.69 16.74 -1.94
CA GLY A 127 10.87 16.27 -3.30
C GLY A 127 12.30 15.82 -3.58
N PHE A 128 12.53 15.34 -4.79
CA PHE A 128 13.81 14.75 -5.20
C PHE A 128 14.87 15.77 -5.60
N ILE A 129 14.45 16.99 -6.03
CA ILE A 129 15.33 18.09 -6.45
C ILE A 129 14.96 19.41 -5.74
N PRO A 130 15.02 19.42 -4.39
CA PRO A 130 14.58 20.58 -3.60
C PRO A 130 15.41 21.86 -3.86
N GLU A 131 16.64 21.71 -4.37
CA GLU A 131 17.51 22.82 -4.78
C GLU A 131 16.94 23.64 -5.93
N ASP A 132 16.14 23.03 -6.81
CA ASP A 132 15.52 23.71 -7.95
C ASP A 132 14.16 24.34 -7.60
N PHE A 133 13.53 23.88 -6.51
CA PHE A 133 12.19 24.30 -6.07
C PHE A 133 12.19 24.79 -4.62
N GLY A 134 12.86 25.91 -4.36
CA GLY A 134 13.01 26.51 -3.04
C GLY A 134 11.73 27.15 -2.45
N TYR A 135 10.55 26.79 -2.93
CA TYR A 135 9.24 27.29 -2.49
C TYR A 135 8.23 26.14 -2.37
N ALA A 136 7.10 26.40 -1.72
CA ALA A 136 6.01 25.43 -1.60
C ALA A 136 4.91 25.74 -2.62
N LYS A 137 4.30 24.70 -3.16
CA LYS A 137 3.12 24.81 -4.03
C LYS A 137 2.17 23.66 -3.80
N MET A 138 0.88 23.93 -3.84
CA MET A 138 -0.19 22.94 -3.80
C MET A 138 -1.22 23.26 -4.87
N ARG A 139 -1.73 22.22 -5.52
CA ARG A 139 -2.76 22.32 -6.55
C ARG A 139 -3.89 21.37 -6.22
N ILE A 140 -5.12 21.88 -6.21
CA ILE A 140 -6.33 21.04 -6.21
C ILE A 140 -6.62 20.62 -7.64
N ILE A 141 -6.85 19.34 -7.85
CA ILE A 141 -6.99 18.70 -9.17
C ILE A 141 -8.33 17.99 -9.22
N PRO A 142 -9.28 18.43 -10.08
CA PRO A 142 -10.56 17.76 -10.25
C PRO A 142 -10.38 16.36 -10.84
N LEU A 143 -11.17 15.40 -10.33
CA LEU A 143 -11.20 14.01 -10.81
C LEU A 143 -12.50 13.72 -11.54
N ASP A 144 -12.43 13.27 -12.78
CA ASP A 144 -13.56 12.69 -13.51
C ASP A 144 -13.62 11.17 -13.24
N LYS A 145 -14.47 10.78 -12.28
CA LYS A 145 -14.66 9.38 -11.90
C LYS A 145 -15.29 8.51 -13.00
N LYS A 146 -15.95 9.12 -13.98
CA LYS A 146 -16.58 8.37 -15.10
C LYS A 146 -15.58 8.06 -16.20
N LYS A 147 -14.75 9.04 -16.53
CA LYS A 147 -13.68 8.88 -17.53
C LYS A 147 -12.41 8.29 -16.94
N MET A 148 -12.31 8.24 -15.61
CA MET A 148 -11.10 7.83 -14.88
C MET A 148 -9.88 8.67 -15.29
N VAL A 149 -10.03 10.00 -15.24
CA VAL A 149 -8.95 10.96 -15.51
C VAL A 149 -8.94 12.08 -14.48
N ALA A 150 -7.75 12.61 -14.19
CA ALA A 150 -7.54 13.86 -13.45
C ALA A 150 -7.28 15.00 -14.43
N HIS A 151 -7.98 16.12 -14.26
CA HIS A 151 -7.78 17.34 -15.06
C HIS A 151 -6.63 18.17 -14.45
N PHE A 152 -5.39 17.79 -14.77
CA PHE A 152 -4.19 18.37 -14.15
C PHE A 152 -3.97 19.82 -14.57
N LEU A 153 -4.10 20.10 -15.86
CA LEU A 153 -4.01 21.43 -16.49
C LEU A 153 -4.93 21.47 -17.72
N PRO A 154 -5.27 22.65 -18.26
CA PRO A 154 -5.94 22.75 -19.55
C PRO A 154 -5.20 21.94 -20.61
N GLY A 155 -5.88 20.93 -21.18
CA GLY A 155 -5.31 20.03 -22.18
C GLY A 155 -4.39 18.92 -21.65
N VAL A 156 -4.24 18.79 -20.31
CA VAL A 156 -3.44 17.72 -19.68
C VAL A 156 -4.35 16.89 -18.79
N GLU A 157 -4.67 15.69 -19.25
CA GLU A 157 -5.43 14.69 -18.51
C GLU A 157 -4.51 13.55 -18.08
N VAL A 158 -4.56 13.19 -16.79
CA VAL A 158 -3.77 12.08 -16.21
C VAL A 158 -4.70 10.90 -15.97
N PRO A 159 -4.44 9.72 -16.56
CA PRO A 159 -5.23 8.53 -16.27
C PRO A 159 -5.19 8.15 -14.81
N LEU A 160 -6.33 7.79 -14.23
CA LEU A 160 -6.43 7.36 -12.83
C LEU A 160 -6.19 5.85 -12.69
N ARG A 161 -5.37 5.50 -11.71
CA ARG A 161 -5.11 4.13 -11.25
C ARG A 161 -5.05 4.16 -9.73
N PRO A 162 -6.20 4.21 -9.02
CA PRO A 162 -6.22 4.43 -7.58
C PRO A 162 -5.60 3.25 -6.82
N PHE A 163 -4.80 3.59 -5.80
CA PHE A 163 -4.16 2.65 -4.89
C PHE A 163 -3.90 3.31 -3.54
N PHE A 164 -3.58 2.53 -2.51
CA PHE A 164 -3.14 3.05 -1.22
C PHE A 164 -1.62 3.14 -1.20
N GLY A 165 -1.07 4.31 -0.98
CA GLY A 165 0.36 4.52 -0.77
C GLY A 165 0.84 3.80 0.48
N SER A 166 0.07 3.92 1.56
CA SER A 166 0.37 3.31 2.85
C SER A 166 -0.50 2.07 3.12
N MET A 167 0.13 0.89 3.10
CA MET A 167 -0.41 -0.39 3.58
C MET A 167 0.67 -1.13 4.37
N GLY A 168 0.46 -1.31 5.66
CA GLY A 168 1.46 -1.96 6.51
C GLY A 168 0.88 -2.61 7.75
N VAL A 169 1.67 -3.48 8.35
CA VAL A 169 1.40 -4.12 9.64
C VAL A 169 2.16 -3.41 10.77
N ALA A 170 1.88 -3.74 12.00
CA ALA A 170 2.69 -3.24 13.11
C ALA A 170 4.15 -3.71 12.99
N PRO A 171 5.13 -2.82 13.24
CA PRO A 171 6.54 -3.19 13.29
C PRO A 171 6.84 -4.09 14.51
N PRO A 172 8.05 -4.67 14.62
CA PRO A 172 8.47 -5.35 15.83
C PRO A 172 8.26 -4.48 17.06
N ALA A 173 7.75 -5.05 18.16
CA ALA A 173 7.43 -4.30 19.37
C ALA A 173 8.62 -3.50 19.94
N ALA A 174 9.85 -4.01 19.77
CA ALA A 174 11.06 -3.32 20.17
C ALA A 174 11.33 -2.00 19.41
N SER A 175 10.73 -1.82 18.24
CA SER A 175 10.83 -0.57 17.46
C SER A 175 9.98 0.57 18.03
N GLY A 176 9.04 0.24 18.93
CA GLY A 176 8.07 1.21 19.43
C GLY A 176 7.18 1.78 18.33
N ARG A 177 6.77 3.03 18.51
CA ARG A 177 5.98 3.77 17.55
C ARG A 177 6.87 4.34 16.44
N VAL A 178 6.75 3.81 15.22
CA VAL A 178 7.53 4.25 14.06
C VAL A 178 6.79 5.30 13.23
N ASN A 179 7.56 6.14 12.54
CA ASN A 179 7.08 7.17 11.63
C ASN A 179 6.34 6.53 10.44
N SER A 180 5.19 7.10 10.06
CA SER A 180 4.39 6.60 8.94
C SER A 180 4.98 6.93 7.56
N ALA A 181 5.92 7.88 7.43
CA ALA A 181 6.45 8.27 6.12
C ALA A 181 7.46 7.26 5.55
N PRO A 182 8.53 6.83 6.23
CA PRO A 182 9.43 5.85 5.65
C PRO A 182 8.79 4.46 5.58
N PRO A 183 8.79 3.79 4.41
CA PRO A 183 8.45 2.38 4.33
C PRO A 183 9.53 1.51 4.98
N GLY A 184 9.20 0.26 5.31
CA GLY A 184 10.14 -0.66 5.92
C GLY A 184 9.72 -2.12 5.83
N ILE A 185 10.33 -2.97 6.67
CA ILE A 185 10.02 -4.40 6.72
C ILE A 185 8.53 -4.67 7.04
N HIS A 186 7.84 -3.74 7.66
CA HIS A 186 6.43 -3.78 7.99
C HIS A 186 5.51 -3.36 6.83
N GLY A 187 6.05 -3.02 5.67
CA GLY A 187 5.35 -2.32 4.60
C GLY A 187 5.29 -0.82 4.88
N GLY A 188 4.11 -0.30 5.16
CA GLY A 188 3.89 1.11 5.44
C GLY A 188 3.73 1.91 4.16
N ASN A 189 4.40 3.04 4.06
CA ASN A 189 4.33 3.96 2.93
C ASN A 189 5.12 3.43 1.73
N LEU A 190 4.58 2.40 1.08
CA LEU A 190 5.25 1.73 -0.04
C LEU A 190 5.23 2.55 -1.33
N ASP A 191 4.20 3.36 -1.54
CA ASP A 191 3.96 4.19 -2.72
C ASP A 191 4.14 3.45 -4.05
N ASN A 192 3.76 2.17 -4.03
CA ASN A 192 3.88 1.31 -5.19
C ASN A 192 2.60 1.32 -6.00
N LYS A 193 2.62 2.05 -7.13
CA LYS A 193 1.46 2.21 -8.03
C LYS A 193 0.93 0.92 -8.65
N GLU A 194 1.63 -0.21 -8.48
CA GLU A 194 1.18 -1.52 -8.97
C GLU A 194 0.19 -2.19 -8.00
N LEU A 195 0.01 -1.65 -6.78
CA LEU A 195 -0.91 -2.16 -5.75
C LEU A 195 -2.36 -1.72 -5.98
N VAL A 196 -2.84 -1.82 -7.19
CA VAL A 196 -4.22 -1.48 -7.60
C VAL A 196 -5.20 -2.63 -7.34
N ALA A 197 -6.49 -2.39 -7.60
CA ALA A 197 -7.51 -3.44 -7.55
C ALA A 197 -7.13 -4.65 -8.42
N GLY A 198 -7.26 -5.85 -7.87
CA GLY A 198 -6.86 -7.13 -8.48
C GLY A 198 -5.44 -7.57 -8.11
N SER A 199 -4.63 -6.73 -7.46
CA SER A 199 -3.32 -7.12 -6.94
C SER A 199 -3.42 -7.73 -5.53
N THR A 200 -2.33 -8.37 -5.10
CA THR A 200 -2.16 -8.95 -3.77
C THR A 200 -0.85 -8.44 -3.17
N LEU A 201 -0.91 -7.93 -1.96
CA LEU A 201 0.26 -7.53 -1.17
C LEU A 201 0.53 -8.59 -0.09
N TYR A 202 1.77 -8.99 0.10
CA TYR A 202 2.25 -9.90 1.12
C TYR A 202 3.15 -9.14 2.08
N LEU A 203 2.80 -9.14 3.35
CA LEU A 203 3.50 -8.41 4.42
C LEU A 203 4.04 -9.39 5.47
N PRO A 204 5.32 -9.33 5.83
CA PRO A 204 5.85 -10.09 6.97
C PRO A 204 5.18 -9.63 8.27
N VAL A 205 4.70 -10.58 9.08
CA VAL A 205 4.04 -10.27 10.36
C VAL A 205 5.09 -10.19 11.47
N HIS A 206 5.06 -9.11 12.26
CA HIS A 206 6.01 -8.86 13.34
C HIS A 206 5.36 -8.82 14.73
N ALA A 207 4.04 -8.71 14.79
CA ALA A 207 3.27 -8.65 16.03
C ALA A 207 2.03 -9.54 15.94
N ALA A 208 1.55 -10.07 17.06
CA ALA A 208 0.33 -10.87 17.11
C ALA A 208 -0.86 -10.11 16.53
N GLY A 209 -1.62 -10.78 15.68
CA GLY A 209 -2.74 -10.18 14.94
C GLY A 209 -2.32 -9.30 13.78
N ALA A 210 -1.05 -9.26 13.41
CA ALA A 210 -0.47 -8.41 12.36
C ALA A 210 -0.67 -6.90 12.61
N LEU A 211 -1.87 -6.48 13.08
CA LEU A 211 -2.24 -5.07 13.30
C LEU A 211 -2.05 -4.24 12.01
N PHE A 212 -2.92 -4.44 11.05
CA PHE A 212 -2.83 -3.81 9.74
C PHE A 212 -3.41 -2.38 9.73
N PHE A 213 -2.69 -1.46 9.11
CA PHE A 213 -3.08 -0.07 8.90
C PHE A 213 -3.09 0.23 7.40
N VAL A 214 -3.97 1.14 6.98
CA VAL A 214 -4.09 1.57 5.59
C VAL A 214 -4.48 3.04 5.50
N GLY A 215 -3.93 3.74 4.53
CA GLY A 215 -4.22 5.15 4.29
C GLY A 215 -3.50 5.68 3.08
N ASP A 216 -3.33 7.01 3.05
CA ASP A 216 -2.54 7.65 2.02
C ASP A 216 -3.02 7.26 0.62
N GLY A 217 -4.25 7.67 0.31
CA GLY A 217 -4.92 7.29 -0.92
C GLY A 217 -4.45 8.11 -2.11
N HIS A 218 -3.94 7.44 -3.13
CA HIS A 218 -3.53 8.05 -4.39
C HIS A 218 -4.52 7.73 -5.50
N ALA A 219 -5.04 8.73 -6.20
CA ALA A 219 -5.82 8.55 -7.41
C ALA A 219 -4.92 8.12 -8.60
N GLY A 220 -3.63 8.34 -8.49
CA GLY A 220 -2.58 7.96 -9.42
C GLY A 220 -1.23 8.55 -9.03
N GLN A 221 -0.15 7.96 -9.55
CA GLN A 221 1.22 8.36 -9.28
C GLN A 221 2.13 7.92 -10.42
N GLY A 222 3.17 8.70 -10.71
CA GLY A 222 4.30 8.26 -11.54
C GLY A 222 5.32 7.47 -10.72
N ASN A 223 6.08 6.57 -11.35
CA ASN A 223 7.23 5.97 -10.69
C ASN A 223 8.22 7.06 -10.26
N GLY A 224 8.70 6.93 -9.02
CA GLY A 224 9.61 7.88 -8.38
C GLY A 224 8.95 8.86 -7.42
N GLU A 225 7.67 9.20 -7.58
CA GLU A 225 6.94 10.16 -6.72
C GLU A 225 7.76 11.45 -6.47
N VAL A 226 8.31 11.98 -7.53
CA VAL A 226 9.49 12.88 -7.49
C VAL A 226 9.29 14.20 -6.75
N ASP A 227 8.07 14.67 -6.54
CA ASP A 227 7.78 15.91 -5.81
C ASP A 227 7.24 15.71 -4.39
N ILE A 228 7.20 14.43 -3.90
CA ILE A 228 6.76 13.97 -2.57
C ILE A 228 5.26 13.69 -2.44
N THR A 229 4.47 13.87 -3.47
CA THR A 229 3.07 13.47 -3.48
C THR A 229 2.68 12.81 -4.79
N GLY A 230 1.72 11.88 -4.70
CA GLY A 230 0.97 11.43 -5.86
C GLY A 230 -0.16 12.40 -6.22
N LEU A 231 -1.28 11.87 -6.68
CA LEU A 231 -2.58 12.53 -6.72
C LEU A 231 -3.32 12.15 -5.42
N GLU A 232 -3.06 12.90 -4.37
CA GLU A 232 -3.54 12.64 -3.01
C GLU A 232 -5.04 12.77 -2.91
N THR A 233 -5.74 11.73 -2.42
CA THR A 233 -7.19 11.73 -2.33
C THR A 233 -7.71 10.80 -1.22
N SER A 234 -9.00 10.86 -0.93
CA SER A 234 -9.67 9.87 -0.08
C SER A 234 -10.14 8.69 -0.90
N LEU A 235 -9.93 7.49 -0.37
CA LEU A 235 -10.28 6.23 -1.02
C LEU A 235 -11.16 5.35 -0.13
N THR A 236 -11.91 4.46 -0.78
CA THR A 236 -12.55 3.31 -0.14
C THR A 236 -11.97 2.05 -0.75
N GLY A 237 -11.43 1.16 0.08
CA GLY A 237 -10.87 -0.12 -0.35
C GLY A 237 -11.71 -1.30 0.09
N THR A 238 -11.76 -2.34 -0.73
CA THR A 238 -12.27 -3.66 -0.32
C THR A 238 -11.10 -4.62 -0.29
N LEU A 239 -10.67 -4.99 0.93
CA LEU A 239 -9.46 -5.74 1.21
C LEU A 239 -9.82 -7.07 1.89
N GLN A 240 -9.32 -8.19 1.36
CA GLN A 240 -9.45 -9.50 2.01
C GLN A 240 -8.12 -9.87 2.66
N PHE A 241 -8.18 -10.40 3.88
CA PHE A 241 -7.01 -10.70 4.71
C PHE A 241 -6.87 -12.20 4.92
N ILE A 242 -5.71 -12.77 4.60
CA ILE A 242 -5.42 -14.19 4.74
C ILE A 242 -4.10 -14.36 5.48
N VAL A 243 -4.09 -15.11 6.56
CA VAL A 243 -2.85 -15.48 7.27
C VAL A 243 -2.19 -16.65 6.55
N ARG A 244 -0.95 -16.48 6.14
CA ARG A 244 -0.15 -17.49 5.44
C ARG A 244 0.94 -18.00 6.38
N LYS A 245 0.73 -19.20 6.87
CA LYS A 245 1.70 -19.91 7.73
C LYS A 245 2.71 -20.73 6.93
N ASP A 246 2.47 -20.87 5.65
CA ASP A 246 3.28 -21.61 4.66
C ASP A 246 4.27 -20.71 3.92
N MET A 247 4.33 -19.42 4.26
CA MET A 247 5.24 -18.43 3.64
C MET A 247 6.11 -17.76 4.68
N HIS A 248 7.31 -17.36 4.25
CA HIS A 248 8.24 -16.57 5.06
C HIS A 248 8.82 -15.45 4.18
N LEU A 249 8.72 -14.22 4.64
CA LEU A 249 9.23 -13.03 3.96
C LEU A 249 10.03 -12.17 4.92
N THR A 250 11.05 -11.49 4.39
CA THR A 250 11.84 -10.48 5.11
C THR A 250 11.45 -9.07 4.70
N LEU A 251 10.99 -8.89 3.48
CA LEU A 251 10.49 -7.64 2.91
C LEU A 251 9.10 -7.86 2.30
N PRO A 252 8.31 -6.81 2.12
CA PRO A 252 7.06 -6.87 1.38
C PRO A 252 7.27 -7.41 -0.04
N ARG A 253 6.30 -8.20 -0.51
CA ARG A 253 6.23 -8.71 -1.87
C ARG A 253 4.81 -8.53 -2.39
N ALA A 254 4.65 -8.40 -3.70
CA ALA A 254 3.33 -8.31 -4.30
C ALA A 254 3.21 -9.16 -5.55
N GLU A 255 1.97 -9.31 -6.00
CA GLU A 255 1.67 -9.83 -7.32
C GLU A 255 0.42 -9.15 -7.90
N THR A 256 0.41 -9.03 -9.21
CA THR A 256 -0.77 -8.67 -9.99
C THR A 256 -1.32 -9.91 -10.69
N PRO A 257 -2.46 -9.85 -11.38
CA PRO A 257 -2.90 -10.95 -12.24
C PRO A 257 -1.87 -11.38 -13.28
N THR A 258 -0.96 -10.49 -13.68
CA THR A 258 -0.02 -10.70 -14.79
C THR A 258 1.45 -10.71 -14.39
N ALA A 259 1.82 -10.29 -13.19
CA ALA A 259 3.21 -10.14 -12.78
C ALA A 259 3.46 -10.52 -11.31
N TYR A 260 4.69 -10.92 -11.00
CA TYR A 260 5.27 -10.97 -9.67
C TYR A 260 6.07 -9.71 -9.43
N ILE A 261 6.06 -9.20 -8.19
CA ILE A 261 6.72 -7.95 -7.81
C ILE A 261 7.49 -8.18 -6.51
N SER A 262 8.81 -8.04 -6.55
CA SER A 262 9.64 -7.93 -5.35
C SER A 262 9.93 -6.47 -5.04
N MET A 263 10.18 -6.16 -3.78
CA MET A 263 10.45 -4.81 -3.31
C MET A 263 11.79 -4.74 -2.59
N GLY A 264 12.48 -3.63 -2.74
CA GLY A 264 13.68 -3.29 -2.00
C GLY A 264 13.53 -1.88 -1.42
N LEU A 265 13.91 -1.73 -0.15
CA LEU A 265 13.69 -0.54 0.64
C LEU A 265 14.98 -0.16 1.36
N ASN A 266 15.54 1.01 1.07
CA ASN A 266 16.79 1.49 1.68
C ASN A 266 16.91 3.01 1.56
N GLU A 267 17.66 3.65 2.46
CA GLU A 267 17.99 5.07 2.33
C GLU A 267 18.84 5.36 1.09
N ASP A 268 19.65 4.39 0.64
CA ASP A 268 20.39 4.44 -0.63
C ASP A 268 19.57 3.71 -1.72
N LEU A 269 19.22 4.44 -2.78
CA LEU A 269 18.43 3.92 -3.90
C LEU A 269 19.11 2.75 -4.61
N THR A 270 20.45 2.76 -4.70
CA THR A 270 21.21 1.67 -5.31
C THR A 270 21.10 0.40 -4.47
N LEU A 271 21.12 0.53 -3.14
CA LEU A 271 20.91 -0.60 -2.23
C LEU A 271 19.46 -1.09 -2.30
N ALA A 272 18.47 -0.19 -2.33
CA ALA A 272 17.07 -0.56 -2.54
C ALA A 272 16.88 -1.36 -3.85
N ALA A 273 17.46 -0.90 -4.95
CA ALA A 273 17.42 -1.61 -6.23
C ALA A 273 18.08 -3.01 -6.15
N LYS A 274 19.22 -3.12 -5.48
CA LYS A 274 19.89 -4.41 -5.25
C LYS A 274 19.04 -5.36 -4.43
N ASP A 275 18.34 -4.86 -3.42
CA ASP A 275 17.48 -5.67 -2.56
C ASP A 275 16.23 -6.14 -3.32
N ALA A 276 15.61 -5.31 -4.16
CA ALA A 276 14.52 -5.73 -5.04
C ALA A 276 14.94 -6.90 -5.97
N VAL A 277 16.15 -6.83 -6.55
CA VAL A 277 16.69 -7.91 -7.39
C VAL A 277 16.97 -9.17 -6.57
N ARG A 278 17.57 -9.04 -5.36
CA ARG A 278 17.85 -10.19 -4.47
C ARG A 278 16.57 -10.91 -4.06
N GLU A 279 15.53 -10.17 -3.70
CA GLU A 279 14.21 -10.71 -3.35
C GLU A 279 13.56 -11.44 -4.53
N MET A 280 13.69 -10.92 -5.77
CA MET A 280 13.19 -11.61 -6.96
C MET A 280 13.97 -12.91 -7.23
N ILE A 281 15.30 -12.90 -7.09
CA ILE A 281 16.12 -14.10 -7.23
C ILE A 281 15.72 -15.15 -6.17
N ALA A 282 15.54 -14.74 -4.92
CA ALA A 282 15.10 -15.62 -3.85
C ALA A 282 13.74 -16.23 -4.15
N PHE A 283 12.77 -15.40 -4.59
CA PHE A 283 11.46 -15.87 -5.02
C PHE A 283 11.54 -16.89 -6.16
N LEU A 284 12.31 -16.62 -7.20
CA LEU A 284 12.46 -17.51 -8.34
C LEU A 284 13.13 -18.84 -7.96
N ALA A 285 14.10 -18.81 -7.06
CA ALA A 285 14.76 -20.01 -6.58
C ALA A 285 13.81 -20.88 -5.74
N THR A 286 13.04 -20.26 -4.85
CA THR A 286 12.15 -20.97 -3.91
C THR A 286 10.86 -21.45 -4.60
N GLU A 287 10.16 -20.54 -5.29
CA GLU A 287 8.82 -20.78 -5.81
C GLU A 287 8.79 -21.30 -7.25
N LYS A 288 9.85 -21.04 -8.01
CA LYS A 288 9.97 -21.48 -9.42
C LYS A 288 11.05 -22.53 -9.62
N HIS A 289 11.78 -22.89 -8.56
CA HIS A 289 12.82 -23.92 -8.54
C HIS A 289 13.93 -23.68 -9.57
N LEU A 290 14.23 -22.40 -9.85
CA LEU A 290 15.38 -22.03 -10.70
C LEU A 290 16.69 -22.07 -9.89
N SER A 291 17.80 -22.32 -10.57
CA SER A 291 19.10 -22.04 -9.96
C SER A 291 19.23 -20.52 -9.69
N ARG A 292 20.06 -20.13 -8.74
CA ARG A 292 20.30 -18.71 -8.46
C ARG A 292 20.88 -17.98 -9.68
N ASP A 293 21.72 -18.65 -10.46
CA ASP A 293 22.33 -18.10 -11.67
C ASP A 293 21.28 -17.89 -12.76
N ASP A 294 20.42 -18.89 -13.02
CA ASP A 294 19.32 -18.77 -13.98
C ASP A 294 18.31 -17.70 -13.54
N ALA A 295 17.99 -17.63 -12.25
CA ALA A 295 17.11 -16.59 -11.70
C ALA A 295 17.69 -15.18 -11.91
N TYR A 296 19.00 -15.01 -11.67
CA TYR A 296 19.67 -13.73 -11.91
C TYR A 296 19.71 -13.35 -13.39
N MET A 297 20.05 -14.30 -14.26
CA MET A 297 20.00 -14.09 -15.71
C MET A 297 18.59 -13.76 -16.19
N LEU A 298 17.55 -14.45 -15.67
CA LEU A 298 16.15 -14.18 -16.01
C LEU A 298 15.73 -12.77 -15.59
N CYS A 299 16.13 -12.32 -14.40
CA CYS A 299 15.91 -10.93 -13.96
C CYS A 299 16.49 -9.92 -14.95
N SER A 300 17.67 -10.20 -15.53
CA SER A 300 18.33 -9.29 -16.47
C SER A 300 17.67 -9.25 -17.86
N VAL A 301 17.14 -10.37 -18.34
CA VAL A 301 16.62 -10.46 -19.72
C VAL A 301 15.11 -10.24 -19.83
N ALA A 302 14.38 -10.30 -18.72
CA ALA A 302 12.92 -10.25 -18.74
C ALA A 302 12.28 -9.51 -17.55
N GLY A 303 13.05 -9.04 -16.59
CA GLY A 303 12.56 -8.30 -15.45
C GLY A 303 12.73 -6.80 -15.64
N ASP A 304 11.72 -6.01 -15.22
CA ASP A 304 11.76 -4.56 -15.19
C ASP A 304 12.10 -4.09 -13.76
N LEU A 305 13.18 -3.34 -13.62
CA LEU A 305 13.60 -2.73 -12.34
C LEU A 305 13.19 -1.27 -12.31
N ASP A 306 12.19 -0.96 -11.51
CA ASP A 306 11.60 0.37 -11.40
C ASP A 306 11.94 1.08 -10.10
N VAL A 307 12.01 2.40 -10.13
CA VAL A 307 12.09 3.24 -8.95
C VAL A 307 10.68 3.49 -8.43
N THR A 308 10.36 3.01 -7.23
CA THR A 308 9.02 3.15 -6.65
C THR A 308 8.76 4.57 -6.19
N GLN A 309 9.59 5.06 -5.26
CA GLN A 309 9.62 6.44 -4.77
C GLN A 309 11.04 6.80 -4.28
N VAL A 310 11.36 8.11 -4.23
CA VAL A 310 12.69 8.63 -3.87
C VAL A 310 12.67 9.67 -2.76
N VAL A 311 11.54 9.84 -2.06
CA VAL A 311 11.24 11.06 -1.27
C VAL A 311 10.99 10.83 0.23
N ASP A 312 10.73 9.59 0.70
CA ASP A 312 10.27 9.33 2.08
C ASP A 312 11.38 8.99 3.10
N GLY A 313 12.61 9.39 2.82
CA GLY A 313 13.77 9.02 3.63
C GLY A 313 14.27 7.62 3.32
N THR A 314 13.45 6.58 3.50
CA THR A 314 13.68 5.25 2.92
C THR A 314 13.13 5.22 1.50
N ARG A 315 13.99 4.99 0.52
CA ARG A 315 13.62 4.93 -0.90
C ARG A 315 13.17 3.53 -1.28
N GLY A 316 12.26 3.45 -2.25
CA GLY A 316 11.73 2.19 -2.76
C GLY A 316 12.17 1.91 -4.20
N ALA A 317 12.57 0.67 -4.45
CA ALA A 317 12.68 0.10 -5.78
C ALA A 317 11.87 -1.20 -5.85
N HIS A 318 11.35 -1.54 -7.00
CA HIS A 318 10.67 -2.82 -7.17
C HIS A 318 11.05 -3.46 -8.49
N MET A 319 11.03 -4.80 -8.51
CA MET A 319 11.27 -5.57 -9.71
C MET A 319 10.00 -6.28 -10.14
N ILE A 320 9.63 -6.15 -11.40
CA ILE A 320 8.44 -6.73 -12.01
C ILE A 320 8.87 -7.85 -12.94
N LEU A 321 8.24 -9.03 -12.80
CA LEU A 321 8.48 -10.17 -13.68
C LEU A 321 7.15 -10.78 -14.15
N ALA A 322 6.95 -10.88 -15.45
CA ALA A 322 5.70 -11.34 -16.03
C ALA A 322 5.42 -12.82 -15.70
N LYS A 323 4.21 -13.13 -15.25
CA LYS A 323 3.75 -14.50 -14.96
C LYS A 323 3.71 -15.37 -16.22
N SER A 324 3.53 -14.77 -17.40
CA SER A 324 3.49 -15.48 -18.68
C SER A 324 4.81 -16.16 -19.08
N LEU A 325 5.91 -15.77 -18.45
CA LEU A 325 7.22 -16.44 -18.64
C LEU A 325 7.21 -17.87 -18.11
N PHE A 326 6.36 -18.17 -17.15
CA PHE A 326 6.21 -19.50 -16.56
C PHE A 326 4.98 -20.17 -17.19
N GLY A 327 5.19 -21.09 -18.13
CA GLY A 327 4.12 -21.84 -18.77
C GLY A 327 3.20 -22.52 -17.76
N LYS A 328 1.94 -22.80 -18.12
CA LYS A 328 1.05 -23.63 -17.30
C LYS A 328 1.78 -24.93 -17.00
N ALA A 329 1.99 -25.23 -15.70
CA ALA A 329 2.57 -26.51 -15.31
C ALA A 329 1.88 -27.63 -16.08
N LYS A 330 2.60 -28.33 -16.96
CA LYS A 330 2.07 -29.52 -17.61
C LYS A 330 1.69 -30.47 -16.49
N LYS A 331 0.39 -30.75 -16.31
CA LYS A 331 -0.03 -31.89 -15.46
C LYS A 331 0.76 -33.09 -15.99
N GLN A 332 1.73 -33.56 -15.22
CA GLN A 332 2.35 -34.84 -15.51
C GLN A 332 1.22 -35.85 -15.55
N LYS A 333 0.89 -36.34 -16.74
CA LYS A 333 0.09 -37.53 -16.90
C LYS A 333 0.98 -38.63 -16.32
N GLY A 334 0.60 -39.11 -15.13
CA GLY A 334 1.22 -40.31 -14.59
C GLY A 334 1.08 -41.43 -15.60
N ASN A 335 2.19 -42.05 -15.92
CA ASN A 335 2.26 -43.35 -16.55
C ASN A 335 1.90 -44.43 -15.51
#